data_be7da1b19ec827a58d190a919b2a48b4
#
_entry.id   be7da1b19ec827a58d190a919b2a48b4
#
_cell.length_a   1.000
_cell.length_b   1.000
_cell.length_c   1.000
_cell.angle_alpha   90.00
_cell.angle_beta   90.00
_cell.angle_gamma   90.00
#
_symmetry.space_group_name_H-M   'P 1'
#
loop_
_entity.id
_entity.type
_entity.pdbx_description
1 polymer ?
#
loop_
_entity_poly.entity_id
_entity_poly.type
_entity_poly.pdbx_seq_one_letter_code
_entity_poly.pdbx_strand_id
1 'polypeptide(L)'
;MSTKTSIPRSGQELSDVRSALPLDKLVPYLEDNIEGFRGPVEVKQFKFGQSNPTYLLTPSSPSRSFVLRRAPSGPLLSPTAHRVDREYLVLSALNTYNDKVDQDRRVPVPKVYVLCEDKDVAGASFYVMEYMKGRVFTDVRMKELPRDERWACWKSAINTLTRLSTIPLSSLALPPSFAPPPEQKPYFPRQVISLLRVSDAQSRARSKETGDEVGPIWGTAEMKRWFEEGAKRLGEEEKVGGVGSVVHGDFKIDNLIFHPTEPRVISILDWELCTLGSPLADLGNVLLPFSFPPLSSEHLKGMSSALGEGQRDDMTLLLGMKGLTSGETGIPQGDDLERWWVEGMNEGGEYHGGTRRWEEWPIPHMAWVRSWILFRLAIIAQGIAARAALGQASSADARADSRPVFDFFGKMAWEIKIAAEGDPKAKL
;
A
#
# COMPACT_ATOMS: atom_id res chain seq x y z
N MET A 1 30.62 14.04 25.97
CA MET A 1 29.89 12.90 25.39
C MET A 1 28.93 13.48 24.36
N SER A 2 29.28 13.33 23.09
CA SER A 2 28.47 13.87 21.97
C SER A 2 27.31 12.95 21.72
N THR A 3 26.07 13.39 22.04
CA THR A 3 24.85 12.72 21.67
C THR A 3 24.70 12.77 20.15
N LYS A 4 24.98 11.66 19.48
CA LYS A 4 24.60 11.46 18.07
C LYS A 4 23.07 11.51 18.02
N THR A 5 22.52 12.65 17.66
CA THR A 5 21.13 12.78 17.23
C THR A 5 21.00 11.92 15.96
N SER A 6 20.34 10.79 16.07
CA SER A 6 19.97 9.97 14.91
C SER A 6 18.97 10.79 14.09
N ILE A 7 19.41 11.23 12.92
CA ILE A 7 18.52 11.83 11.91
C ILE A 7 17.46 10.74 11.58
N PRO A 8 16.16 11.04 11.65
CA PRO A 8 15.12 10.09 11.26
C PRO A 8 15.40 9.62 9.83
N ARG A 9 15.37 8.30 9.59
CA ARG A 9 15.51 7.73 8.25
C ARG A 9 14.33 8.24 7.42
N SER A 10 14.61 9.11 6.45
CA SER A 10 13.58 9.53 5.50
C SER A 10 13.38 8.39 4.50
N GLY A 11 12.14 8.06 4.13
CA GLY A 11 11.85 7.09 3.06
C GLY A 11 12.42 7.48 1.69
N GLN A 12 13.18 8.57 1.62
CA GLN A 12 13.90 9.06 0.43
C GLN A 12 15.43 8.87 0.54
N GLU A 13 15.91 7.98 1.41
CA GLU A 13 17.33 7.70 1.51
C GLU A 13 17.90 7.14 0.21
N LEU A 14 19.00 7.72 -0.25
CA LEU A 14 19.71 7.35 -1.45
C LEU A 14 20.96 6.50 -1.12
N SER A 15 21.30 5.61 -2.03
CA SER A 15 22.54 4.81 -2.00
C SER A 15 23.20 4.83 -3.37
N ASP A 16 24.41 4.31 -3.44
CA ASP A 16 25.05 4.01 -4.71
C ASP A 16 24.22 3.00 -5.51
N VAL A 17 24.36 3.06 -6.82
CA VAL A 17 23.61 2.23 -7.75
C VAL A 17 24.04 0.77 -7.63
N ARG A 18 23.12 -0.10 -7.20
CA ARG A 18 23.37 -1.56 -7.10
C ARG A 18 23.14 -2.29 -8.43
N SER A 19 22.23 -1.78 -9.26
CA SER A 19 21.94 -2.31 -10.59
C SER A 19 22.15 -1.20 -11.61
N ALA A 20 23.27 -1.27 -12.34
CA ALA A 20 23.66 -0.24 -13.30
C ALA A 20 22.61 -0.03 -14.39
N LEU A 21 22.49 1.22 -14.83
CA LEU A 21 21.69 1.61 -16.00
C LEU A 21 22.64 1.84 -17.20
N PRO A 22 22.30 1.39 -18.41
CA PRO A 22 23.08 1.66 -19.63
C PRO A 22 22.86 3.11 -20.08
N LEU A 23 23.62 4.04 -19.49
CA LEU A 23 23.44 5.48 -19.69
C LEU A 23 23.69 5.93 -21.13
N ASP A 24 24.51 5.21 -21.86
CA ASP A 24 24.81 5.40 -23.27
C ASP A 24 23.56 5.27 -24.18
N LYS A 25 22.60 4.42 -23.78
CA LYS A 25 21.33 4.24 -24.47
C LYS A 25 20.19 5.02 -23.81
N LEU A 26 20.17 5.04 -22.48
CA LEU A 26 19.10 5.68 -21.71
C LEU A 26 19.07 7.20 -21.89
N VAL A 27 20.22 7.88 -21.83
CA VAL A 27 20.25 9.35 -21.91
C VAL A 27 19.72 9.86 -23.24
N PRO A 28 20.18 9.37 -24.41
CA PRO A 28 19.59 9.78 -25.70
C PRO A 28 18.08 9.53 -25.78
N TYR A 29 17.61 8.37 -25.30
CA TYR A 29 16.18 8.08 -25.26
C TYR A 29 15.39 9.10 -24.43
N LEU A 30 15.91 9.51 -23.26
CA LEU A 30 15.24 10.50 -22.42
C LEU A 30 15.29 11.91 -23.02
N GLU A 31 16.36 12.26 -23.73
CA GLU A 31 16.49 13.54 -24.47
C GLU A 31 15.46 13.66 -25.58
N ASP A 32 15.15 12.56 -26.27
CA ASP A 32 14.17 12.51 -27.35
C ASP A 32 12.71 12.50 -26.82
N ASN A 33 12.47 11.97 -25.61
CA ASN A 33 11.13 11.72 -25.12
C ASN A 33 10.69 12.64 -23.95
N ILE A 34 11.59 13.39 -23.32
CA ILE A 34 11.27 14.32 -22.24
C ILE A 34 11.76 15.72 -22.61
N GLU A 35 10.81 16.62 -22.83
CA GLU A 35 11.09 17.99 -23.23
C GLU A 35 12.10 18.69 -22.32
N GLY A 36 13.18 19.18 -22.90
CA GLY A 36 14.25 19.90 -22.23
C GLY A 36 15.22 19.04 -21.43
N PHE A 37 15.04 17.71 -21.37
CA PHE A 37 16.00 16.81 -20.73
C PHE A 37 17.33 16.82 -21.50
N ARG A 38 18.46 17.01 -20.78
CA ARG A 38 19.82 16.97 -21.37
C ARG A 38 20.80 16.33 -20.40
N GLY A 39 21.64 15.42 -20.91
CA GLY A 39 22.79 14.87 -20.18
C GLY A 39 23.93 15.89 -20.02
N PRO A 40 24.93 15.53 -19.22
CA PRO A 40 25.08 14.28 -18.47
C PRO A 40 24.11 14.16 -17.31
N VAL A 41 23.90 12.90 -16.83
CA VAL A 41 22.93 12.59 -15.78
C VAL A 41 23.63 11.95 -14.59
N GLU A 42 23.50 12.54 -13.41
CA GLU A 42 23.86 11.87 -12.15
C GLU A 42 22.74 10.90 -11.77
N VAL A 43 23.10 9.65 -11.40
CA VAL A 43 22.16 8.60 -11.01
C VAL A 43 22.45 8.15 -9.59
N LYS A 44 21.41 8.14 -8.74
CA LYS A 44 21.41 7.52 -7.41
C LYS A 44 20.26 6.54 -7.32
N GLN A 45 20.37 5.54 -6.45
CA GLN A 45 19.32 4.56 -6.24
C GLN A 45 18.67 4.78 -4.88
N PHE A 46 17.32 4.70 -4.81
CA PHE A 46 16.62 4.70 -3.54
C PHE A 46 16.86 3.38 -2.80
N LYS A 47 17.03 3.46 -1.48
CA LYS A 47 17.21 2.27 -0.62
C LYS A 47 15.92 1.48 -0.46
N PHE A 48 14.78 2.17 -0.50
CA PHE A 48 13.43 1.60 -0.40
C PHE A 48 12.85 1.30 -1.79
N GLY A 49 11.88 0.40 -1.85
CA GLY A 49 11.29 -0.06 -3.13
C GLY A 49 12.01 -1.30 -3.67
N GLN A 50 12.06 -2.37 -2.88
CA GLN A 50 12.77 -3.61 -3.26
C GLN A 50 12.10 -4.35 -4.43
N SER A 51 10.81 -4.14 -4.65
CA SER A 51 10.04 -4.80 -5.71
C SER A 51 10.47 -4.33 -7.11
N ASN A 52 10.55 -3.00 -7.31
CA ASN A 52 10.93 -2.37 -8.56
C ASN A 52 12.10 -1.40 -8.32
N PRO A 53 13.31 -1.64 -8.86
CA PRO A 53 14.44 -0.73 -8.70
C PRO A 53 14.07 0.71 -9.11
N THR A 54 14.28 1.64 -8.19
CA THR A 54 13.89 3.04 -8.35
C THR A 54 15.13 3.94 -8.25
N TYR A 55 15.29 4.84 -9.20
CA TYR A 55 16.47 5.68 -9.36
C TYR A 55 16.09 7.16 -9.37
N LEU A 56 16.92 7.98 -8.73
CA LEU A 56 16.90 9.43 -8.89
C LEU A 56 17.84 9.81 -10.05
N LEU A 57 17.28 10.50 -11.02
CA LEU A 57 18.02 11.04 -12.16
C LEU A 57 18.14 12.56 -12.00
N THR A 58 19.36 13.07 -12.00
CA THR A 58 19.64 14.51 -11.97
C THR A 58 20.39 14.91 -13.23
N PRO A 59 19.65 15.37 -14.29
CA PRO A 59 20.25 15.82 -15.52
C PRO A 59 20.91 17.17 -15.36
N SER A 60 21.83 17.54 -16.29
CA SER A 60 22.43 18.85 -16.33
C SER A 60 21.40 19.95 -16.69
N SER A 61 20.35 19.59 -17.41
CA SER A 61 19.21 20.45 -17.74
C SER A 61 17.95 19.58 -17.93
N PRO A 62 16.75 20.00 -17.44
CA PRO A 62 16.51 21.16 -16.56
C PRO A 62 17.04 20.92 -15.14
N SER A 63 17.13 21.98 -14.33
CA SER A 63 17.58 21.91 -12.92
C SER A 63 16.55 21.25 -12.00
N ARG A 64 15.85 20.23 -12.46
CA ARG A 64 14.89 19.40 -11.72
C ARG A 64 15.28 17.94 -11.84
N SER A 65 15.05 17.18 -10.80
CA SER A 65 15.31 15.74 -10.78
C SER A 65 14.08 14.96 -11.24
N PHE A 66 14.34 13.74 -11.69
CA PHE A 66 13.32 12.78 -12.11
C PHE A 66 13.49 11.47 -11.36
N VAL A 67 12.43 10.69 -11.31
CA VAL A 67 12.48 9.34 -10.78
C VAL A 67 12.23 8.36 -11.92
N LEU A 68 13.15 7.41 -12.11
CA LEU A 68 13.00 6.28 -13.01
C LEU A 68 12.68 5.03 -12.17
N ARG A 69 11.53 4.41 -12.45
CA ARG A 69 11.13 3.13 -11.85
C ARG A 69 11.16 2.04 -12.91
N ARG A 70 11.97 1.01 -12.69
CA ARG A 70 12.24 -0.07 -13.64
C ARG A 70 11.71 -1.40 -13.12
N ALA A 71 11.17 -2.24 -13.99
CA ALA A 71 10.87 -3.61 -13.67
C ALA A 71 12.17 -4.37 -13.26
N PRO A 72 12.09 -5.37 -12.38
CA PRO A 72 13.26 -6.16 -12.01
C PRO A 72 13.81 -6.91 -13.22
N SER A 73 15.13 -7.07 -13.25
CA SER A 73 15.80 -7.85 -14.29
C SER A 73 15.68 -9.34 -13.97
N GLY A 74 15.20 -10.15 -14.93
CA GLY A 74 15.10 -11.60 -14.79
C GLY A 74 13.68 -12.14 -14.94
N PRO A 75 13.49 -13.48 -14.85
CA PRO A 75 12.17 -14.08 -14.96
C PRO A 75 11.29 -13.70 -13.78
N LEU A 76 10.12 -13.15 -14.07
CA LEU A 76 9.13 -12.82 -13.05
C LEU A 76 8.48 -14.10 -12.50
N LEU A 77 8.39 -14.21 -11.17
CA LEU A 77 7.70 -15.30 -10.50
C LEU A 77 6.18 -15.31 -10.77
N SER A 78 5.63 -14.16 -11.13
CA SER A 78 4.23 -13.98 -11.53
C SER A 78 4.13 -13.02 -12.71
N PRO A 79 3.36 -13.33 -13.76
CA PRO A 79 3.14 -12.43 -14.90
C PRO A 79 2.46 -11.10 -14.53
N THR A 80 1.82 -11.05 -13.36
CA THR A 80 1.09 -9.88 -12.86
C THR A 80 1.87 -9.06 -11.85
N ALA A 81 3.01 -9.54 -11.37
CA ALA A 81 3.86 -8.81 -10.43
C ALA A 81 4.75 -7.80 -11.17
N HIS A 82 5.07 -6.71 -10.48
CA HIS A 82 6.07 -5.72 -10.93
C HIS A 82 5.75 -5.05 -12.28
N ARG A 83 4.46 -4.86 -12.60
CA ARG A 83 3.96 -4.26 -13.84
C ARG A 83 4.09 -2.72 -13.81
N VAL A 84 5.27 -2.21 -14.16
CA VAL A 84 5.55 -0.76 -14.24
C VAL A 84 4.67 -0.04 -15.27
N ASP A 85 4.23 -0.72 -16.31
CA ASP A 85 3.25 -0.24 -17.28
C ASP A 85 1.89 0.05 -16.65
N ARG A 86 1.43 -0.78 -15.69
CA ARG A 86 0.19 -0.55 -14.96
C ARG A 86 0.29 0.65 -14.02
N GLU A 87 1.43 0.81 -13.34
CA GLU A 87 1.68 2.00 -12.51
C GLU A 87 1.64 3.27 -13.36
N TYR A 88 2.32 3.26 -14.52
CA TYR A 88 2.29 4.38 -15.45
C TYR A 88 0.88 4.70 -15.93
N LEU A 89 0.08 3.67 -16.30
CA LEU A 89 -1.28 3.88 -16.79
C LEU A 89 -2.18 4.57 -15.76
N VAL A 90 -2.16 4.14 -14.49
CA VAL A 90 -2.98 4.77 -13.45
C VAL A 90 -2.50 6.18 -13.14
N LEU A 91 -1.20 6.41 -13.05
CA LEU A 91 -0.64 7.74 -12.82
C LEU A 91 -0.96 8.71 -13.96
N SER A 92 -0.86 8.25 -15.23
CA SER A 92 -1.23 9.03 -16.40
C SER A 92 -2.72 9.39 -16.41
N ALA A 93 -3.59 8.43 -16.07
CA ALA A 93 -5.03 8.67 -15.94
C ALA A 93 -5.36 9.69 -14.85
N LEU A 94 -4.68 9.60 -13.68
CA LEU A 94 -4.85 10.56 -12.59
C LEU A 94 -4.29 11.95 -12.95
N ASN A 95 -3.17 12.05 -13.67
CA ASN A 95 -2.68 13.34 -14.16
C ASN A 95 -3.72 13.98 -15.09
N THR A 96 -4.25 13.21 -16.05
CA THR A 96 -5.29 13.69 -17.00
C THR A 96 -6.58 14.12 -16.27
N TYR A 97 -6.96 13.40 -15.21
CA TYR A 97 -8.10 13.78 -14.34
C TYR A 97 -7.81 15.10 -13.62
N ASN A 98 -6.63 15.23 -13.00
CA ASN A 98 -6.22 16.42 -12.27
C ASN A 98 -6.20 17.71 -13.12
N ASP A 99 -5.96 17.60 -14.43
CA ASP A 99 -6.00 18.75 -15.34
C ASP A 99 -7.43 19.28 -15.58
N LYS A 100 -8.46 18.50 -15.22
CA LYS A 100 -9.87 18.81 -15.48
C LYS A 100 -10.66 19.23 -14.24
N VAL A 101 -10.07 19.11 -13.05
CA VAL A 101 -10.72 19.41 -11.78
C VAL A 101 -10.05 20.56 -11.05
N ASP A 102 -10.78 21.14 -10.10
CA ASP A 102 -10.28 22.20 -9.24
C ASP A 102 -9.10 21.72 -8.37
N GLN A 103 -8.22 22.64 -8.02
CA GLN A 103 -6.98 22.33 -7.32
C GLN A 103 -7.20 21.58 -5.99
N ASP A 104 -8.25 21.91 -5.26
CA ASP A 104 -8.61 21.28 -3.99
C ASP A 104 -9.18 19.85 -4.15
N ARG A 105 -9.56 19.48 -5.37
CA ARG A 105 -10.07 18.13 -5.74
C ARG A 105 -9.02 17.23 -6.37
N ARG A 106 -7.85 17.76 -6.70
CA ARG A 106 -6.76 16.99 -7.30
C ARG A 106 -6.26 15.91 -6.33
N VAL A 107 -5.99 14.74 -6.89
CA VAL A 107 -5.29 13.68 -6.18
C VAL A 107 -3.77 13.91 -6.31
N PRO A 108 -3.04 14.03 -5.19
CA PRO A 108 -1.62 14.30 -5.25
C PRO A 108 -0.85 13.07 -5.76
N VAL A 109 -0.39 13.15 -6.99
CA VAL A 109 0.44 12.15 -7.67
C VAL A 109 1.55 12.83 -8.44
N PRO A 110 2.71 12.17 -8.65
CA PRO A 110 3.76 12.73 -9.49
C PRO A 110 3.30 12.82 -10.94
N LYS A 111 3.78 13.81 -11.67
CA LYS A 111 3.62 13.87 -13.13
C LYS A 111 4.44 12.74 -13.74
N VAL A 112 3.83 11.98 -14.65
CA VAL A 112 4.56 10.98 -15.46
C VAL A 112 4.95 11.59 -16.82
N TYR A 113 6.10 11.16 -17.33
CA TYR A 113 6.67 11.73 -18.57
C TYR A 113 6.69 10.73 -19.71
N VAL A 114 7.23 9.53 -19.47
CA VAL A 114 7.41 8.51 -20.50
C VAL A 114 7.36 7.11 -19.91
N LEU A 115 6.76 6.18 -20.65
CA LEU A 115 6.85 4.73 -20.47
C LEU A 115 7.70 4.16 -21.59
N CYS A 116 8.68 3.33 -21.27
CA CYS A 116 9.49 2.61 -22.22
C CYS A 116 9.36 1.10 -21.96
N GLU A 117 8.85 0.37 -22.95
CA GLU A 117 8.73 -1.10 -22.90
C GLU A 117 9.89 -1.78 -23.63
N ASP A 118 10.72 -1.02 -24.36
CA ASP A 118 11.92 -1.52 -25.00
C ASP A 118 13.01 -1.83 -23.98
N LYS A 119 13.31 -3.11 -23.83
CA LYS A 119 14.30 -3.61 -22.87
C LYS A 119 15.73 -3.23 -23.26
N ASP A 120 15.98 -2.92 -24.52
CA ASP A 120 17.32 -2.55 -24.99
C ASP A 120 17.78 -1.17 -24.50
N VAL A 121 16.83 -0.32 -24.05
CA VAL A 121 17.11 1.02 -23.55
C VAL A 121 17.65 1.01 -22.11
N ALA A 122 17.05 0.21 -21.22
CA ALA A 122 17.44 0.20 -19.80
C ALA A 122 17.51 -1.21 -19.18
N GLY A 123 17.56 -2.27 -19.99
CA GLY A 123 17.62 -3.66 -19.55
C GLY A 123 16.28 -4.27 -19.12
N ALA A 124 15.26 -3.47 -18.93
CA ALA A 124 13.88 -3.87 -18.63
C ALA A 124 12.95 -2.68 -18.86
N SER A 125 11.64 -2.93 -18.94
CA SER A 125 10.63 -1.87 -19.04
C SER A 125 10.73 -0.91 -17.86
N PHE A 126 10.53 0.38 -18.10
CA PHE A 126 10.59 1.43 -17.08
C PHE A 126 9.64 2.58 -17.41
N TYR A 127 9.36 3.39 -16.42
CA TYR A 127 8.76 4.71 -16.65
C TYR A 127 9.52 5.79 -15.88
N VAL A 128 9.34 7.04 -16.33
CA VAL A 128 9.93 8.21 -15.68
C VAL A 128 8.82 9.12 -15.18
N MET A 129 9.00 9.58 -13.95
CA MET A 129 8.07 10.49 -13.27
C MET A 129 8.81 11.64 -12.59
N GLU A 130 8.05 12.62 -12.15
CA GLU A 130 8.52 13.75 -11.34
C GLU A 130 9.10 13.27 -10.00
N TYR A 131 10.20 13.90 -9.60
CA TYR A 131 10.74 13.73 -8.25
C TYR A 131 10.02 14.65 -7.27
N MET A 132 9.24 14.07 -6.37
CA MET A 132 8.53 14.79 -5.32
C MET A 132 9.38 14.87 -4.06
N LYS A 133 9.98 16.04 -3.81
CA LYS A 133 10.79 16.27 -2.60
C LYS A 133 9.88 16.58 -1.41
N GLY A 134 9.95 15.74 -0.36
CA GLY A 134 9.13 15.92 0.83
C GLY A 134 9.55 15.03 1.99
N ARG A 135 8.66 14.93 2.99
CA ARG A 135 8.85 14.10 4.18
C ARG A 135 8.08 12.79 4.00
N VAL A 136 8.72 11.66 4.32
CA VAL A 136 8.09 10.34 4.41
C VAL A 136 8.21 9.86 5.85
N PHE A 137 7.12 9.43 6.45
CA PHE A 137 7.08 8.97 7.83
C PHE A 137 6.97 7.44 7.87
N THR A 138 7.97 6.78 8.40
CA THR A 138 7.98 5.33 8.62
C THR A 138 7.31 4.97 9.96
N ASP A 139 7.33 5.82 10.98
CA ASP A 139 6.51 5.68 12.19
C ASP A 139 5.21 6.48 12.01
N VAL A 140 4.08 5.80 11.93
CA VAL A 140 2.75 6.40 11.76
C VAL A 140 2.37 7.37 12.88
N ARG A 141 3.07 7.32 14.02
CA ARG A 141 2.89 8.27 15.14
C ARG A 141 3.58 9.60 14.89
N MET A 142 4.50 9.69 13.92
CA MET A 142 5.22 10.92 13.54
C MET A 142 5.79 11.66 14.77
N LYS A 143 6.47 10.92 15.66
CA LYS A 143 6.89 11.42 16.98
C LYS A 143 7.79 12.66 16.94
N GLU A 144 8.47 12.89 15.82
CA GLU A 144 9.30 14.06 15.55
C GLU A 144 8.51 15.35 15.35
N LEU A 145 7.18 15.25 15.13
CA LEU A 145 6.31 16.42 14.91
C LEU A 145 5.55 16.81 16.19
N PRO A 146 5.18 18.11 16.34
CA PRO A 146 4.20 18.53 17.31
C PRO A 146 2.86 17.81 17.14
N ARG A 147 2.10 17.63 18.22
CA ARG A 147 0.84 16.89 18.21
C ARG A 147 -0.15 17.43 17.17
N ASP A 148 -0.34 18.75 17.13
CA ASP A 148 -1.31 19.36 16.21
C ASP A 148 -0.92 19.13 14.74
N GLU A 149 0.39 19.13 14.45
CA GLU A 149 0.89 18.83 13.11
C GLU A 149 0.67 17.35 12.74
N ARG A 150 0.83 16.42 13.69
CA ARG A 150 0.50 14.99 13.48
C ARG A 150 -0.96 14.81 13.10
N TRP A 151 -1.86 15.47 13.82
CA TRP A 151 -3.31 15.45 13.55
C TRP A 151 -3.63 16.00 12.17
N ALA A 152 -3.03 17.13 11.80
CA ALA A 152 -3.20 17.73 10.48
C ALA A 152 -2.66 16.84 9.35
N CYS A 153 -1.51 16.16 9.56
CA CYS A 153 -0.99 15.16 8.61
C CYS A 153 -1.97 14.01 8.41
N TRP A 154 -2.53 13.44 9.48
CA TRP A 154 -3.52 12.38 9.41
C TRP A 154 -4.81 12.83 8.71
N LYS A 155 -5.31 14.05 9.02
CA LYS A 155 -6.49 14.61 8.32
C LYS A 155 -6.19 14.77 6.82
N SER A 156 -5.00 15.24 6.46
CA SER A 156 -4.57 15.36 5.07
C SER A 156 -4.48 13.98 4.37
N ALA A 157 -4.01 12.94 5.06
CA ALA A 157 -3.96 11.59 4.52
C ALA A 157 -5.38 11.06 4.22
N ILE A 158 -6.33 11.21 5.15
CA ILE A 158 -7.72 10.79 4.94
C ILE A 158 -8.39 11.60 3.82
N ASN A 159 -8.19 12.92 3.78
CA ASN A 159 -8.71 13.75 2.69
C ASN A 159 -8.14 13.35 1.33
N THR A 160 -6.87 12.92 1.29
CA THR A 160 -6.23 12.41 0.08
C THR A 160 -6.87 11.08 -0.35
N LEU A 161 -7.13 10.19 0.60
CA LEU A 161 -7.80 8.91 0.34
C LEU A 161 -9.23 9.13 -0.20
N THR A 162 -10.00 10.03 0.41
CA THR A 162 -11.38 10.29 -0.04
C THR A 162 -11.44 10.94 -1.41
N ARG A 163 -10.50 11.85 -1.75
CA ARG A 163 -10.37 12.38 -3.12
C ARG A 163 -10.12 11.26 -4.14
N LEU A 164 -9.20 10.34 -3.84
CA LEU A 164 -8.92 9.19 -4.70
C LEU A 164 -10.16 8.30 -4.85
N SER A 165 -10.83 8.02 -3.73
CA SER A 165 -11.95 7.08 -3.68
C SER A 165 -13.25 7.60 -4.30
N THR A 166 -13.40 8.92 -4.44
CA THR A 166 -14.62 9.55 -5.00
C THR A 166 -14.51 9.89 -6.49
N ILE A 167 -13.36 9.64 -7.13
CA ILE A 167 -13.21 9.86 -8.57
C ILE A 167 -14.22 8.98 -9.32
N PRO A 168 -15.08 9.54 -10.19
CA PRO A 168 -15.91 8.75 -11.06
C PRO A 168 -15.06 7.91 -12.01
N LEU A 169 -15.20 6.59 -11.99
CA LEU A 169 -14.35 5.69 -12.82
C LEU A 169 -14.46 6.02 -14.32
N SER A 170 -15.62 6.52 -14.76
CA SER A 170 -15.83 6.98 -16.14
C SER A 170 -14.99 8.20 -16.52
N SER A 171 -14.50 8.99 -15.56
CA SER A 171 -13.63 10.14 -15.81
C SER A 171 -12.16 9.75 -15.99
N LEU A 172 -11.80 8.50 -15.69
CA LEU A 172 -10.46 7.96 -15.85
C LEU A 172 -10.36 7.22 -17.18
N ALA A 173 -9.43 7.63 -18.02
CA ALA A 173 -9.16 6.97 -19.32
C ALA A 173 -8.35 5.66 -19.13
N LEU A 174 -8.84 4.76 -18.25
CA LEU A 174 -8.21 3.46 -18.04
C LEU A 174 -8.73 2.45 -19.07
N PRO A 175 -7.85 1.65 -19.69
CA PRO A 175 -8.31 0.62 -20.62
C PRO A 175 -9.08 -0.49 -19.90
N PRO A 176 -10.07 -1.16 -20.55
CA PRO A 176 -10.82 -2.25 -19.94
C PRO A 176 -9.96 -3.41 -19.42
N SER A 177 -8.76 -3.57 -19.98
CA SER A 177 -7.78 -4.58 -19.54
C SER A 177 -7.09 -4.21 -18.21
N PHE A 178 -7.24 -2.99 -17.73
CA PHE A 178 -6.61 -2.54 -16.48
C PHE A 178 -7.14 -3.31 -15.26
N ALA A 179 -8.45 -3.32 -15.10
CA ALA A 179 -9.13 -4.10 -14.05
C ALA A 179 -10.58 -4.37 -14.48
N PRO A 180 -11.20 -5.47 -14.01
CA PRO A 180 -12.61 -5.70 -14.27
C PRO A 180 -13.44 -4.63 -13.55
N PRO A 181 -14.57 -4.18 -14.18
CA PRO A 181 -15.49 -3.26 -13.55
C PRO A 181 -16.04 -3.83 -12.23
N PRO A 182 -16.08 -3.06 -11.13
CA PRO A 182 -16.54 -3.54 -9.82
C PRO A 182 -17.97 -4.08 -9.83
N GLU A 183 -18.87 -3.48 -10.61
CA GLU A 183 -20.26 -3.92 -10.78
C GLU A 183 -20.38 -5.30 -11.43
N GLN A 184 -19.41 -5.73 -12.24
CA GLN A 184 -19.37 -7.05 -12.86
C GLN A 184 -18.61 -8.08 -12.03
N LYS A 185 -17.47 -7.66 -11.49
CA LYS A 185 -16.58 -8.48 -10.65
C LYS A 185 -16.19 -7.71 -9.39
N PRO A 186 -17.02 -7.75 -8.35
CA PRO A 186 -16.78 -7.06 -7.10
C PRO A 186 -15.42 -7.37 -6.47
N TYR A 187 -14.85 -6.38 -5.78
CA TYR A 187 -13.48 -6.45 -5.25
C TYR A 187 -13.30 -7.55 -4.21
N PHE A 188 -14.05 -7.51 -3.12
CA PHE A 188 -13.83 -8.44 -2.01
C PHE A 188 -14.08 -9.90 -2.38
N PRO A 189 -15.13 -10.29 -3.12
CA PRO A 189 -15.31 -11.68 -3.56
C PRO A 189 -14.12 -12.23 -4.32
N ARG A 190 -13.57 -11.47 -5.30
CA ARG A 190 -12.40 -11.94 -6.06
C ARG A 190 -11.11 -11.98 -5.24
N GLN A 191 -10.93 -11.05 -4.28
CA GLN A 191 -9.79 -11.05 -3.38
C GLN A 191 -9.82 -12.25 -2.44
N VAL A 192 -10.96 -12.51 -1.79
CA VAL A 192 -11.12 -13.64 -0.86
C VAL A 192 -10.87 -14.97 -1.58
N ILE A 193 -11.50 -15.21 -2.73
CA ILE A 193 -11.32 -16.44 -3.50
C ILE A 193 -9.85 -16.63 -3.91
N SER A 194 -9.22 -15.56 -4.43
CA SER A 194 -7.84 -15.63 -4.91
C SER A 194 -6.86 -15.88 -3.76
N LEU A 195 -6.96 -15.10 -2.68
CA LEU A 195 -5.99 -15.15 -1.58
C LEU A 195 -6.14 -16.40 -0.71
N LEU A 196 -7.37 -16.91 -0.49
CA LEU A 196 -7.55 -18.19 0.19
C LEU A 196 -6.96 -19.36 -0.61
N ARG A 197 -7.05 -19.32 -1.95
CA ARG A 197 -6.37 -20.31 -2.81
C ARG A 197 -4.85 -20.23 -2.70
N VAL A 198 -4.31 -19.01 -2.69
CA VAL A 198 -2.88 -18.75 -2.49
C VAL A 198 -2.43 -19.29 -1.14
N SER A 199 -3.18 -18.98 -0.06
CA SER A 199 -2.88 -19.48 1.30
C SER A 199 -2.89 -21.01 1.37
N ASP A 200 -3.85 -21.67 0.74
CA ASP A 200 -3.91 -23.13 0.66
C ASP A 200 -2.69 -23.72 -0.06
N ALA A 201 -2.25 -23.12 -1.16
CA ALA A 201 -1.04 -23.55 -1.85
C ALA A 201 0.23 -23.31 -1.01
N GLN A 202 0.32 -22.17 -0.32
CA GLN A 202 1.46 -21.84 0.55
C GLN A 202 1.54 -22.78 1.76
N SER A 203 0.39 -23.20 2.32
CA SER A 203 0.35 -24.09 3.47
C SER A 203 0.98 -25.47 3.19
N ARG A 204 0.91 -25.93 1.94
CA ARG A 204 1.45 -27.21 1.48
C ARG A 204 2.92 -27.14 1.07
N ALA A 205 3.52 -25.95 1.05
CA ALA A 205 4.95 -25.83 0.76
C ALA A 205 5.77 -26.56 1.83
N ARG A 206 6.77 -27.34 1.40
CA ARG A 206 7.61 -28.12 2.30
C ARG A 206 9.01 -27.56 2.37
N SER A 207 9.54 -27.49 3.58
CA SER A 207 10.93 -27.10 3.82
C SER A 207 11.87 -28.09 3.16
N LYS A 208 12.81 -27.58 2.36
CA LYS A 208 13.89 -28.42 1.77
C LYS A 208 14.85 -28.96 2.82
N GLU A 209 14.95 -28.32 3.99
CA GLU A 209 15.86 -28.70 5.06
C GLU A 209 15.25 -29.75 6.00
N THR A 210 13.98 -29.54 6.44
CA THR A 210 13.33 -30.39 7.44
C THR A 210 12.28 -31.33 6.86
N GLY A 211 11.75 -31.04 5.67
CA GLY A 211 10.62 -31.77 5.06
C GLY A 211 9.26 -31.37 5.61
N ASP A 212 9.21 -30.49 6.61
CA ASP A 212 7.97 -30.04 7.26
C ASP A 212 7.15 -29.11 6.36
N GLU A 213 5.83 -29.19 6.47
CA GLU A 213 4.92 -28.25 5.82
C GLU A 213 4.88 -26.91 6.55
N VAL A 214 4.77 -25.81 5.79
CA VAL A 214 4.52 -24.47 6.33
C VAL A 214 3.24 -24.46 7.17
N GLY A 215 2.22 -25.19 6.69
CA GLY A 215 0.94 -25.35 7.37
C GLY A 215 -0.03 -24.20 7.20
N PRO A 216 -1.32 -24.40 7.54
CA PRO A 216 -2.35 -23.38 7.44
C PRO A 216 -2.15 -22.29 8.48
N ILE A 217 -2.65 -21.09 8.17
CA ILE A 217 -2.79 -20.00 9.13
C ILE A 217 -3.78 -20.42 10.20
N TRP A 218 -3.52 -20.04 11.46
CA TRP A 218 -4.40 -20.31 12.57
C TRP A 218 -5.83 -19.80 12.30
N GLY A 219 -6.82 -20.64 12.56
CA GLY A 219 -8.23 -20.29 12.39
C GLY A 219 -8.75 -20.29 10.93
N THR A 220 -7.95 -20.70 9.95
CA THR A 220 -8.35 -20.67 8.52
C THR A 220 -9.68 -21.39 8.26
N ALA A 221 -9.89 -22.57 8.87
CA ALA A 221 -11.09 -23.39 8.62
C ALA A 221 -12.38 -22.66 9.02
N GLU A 222 -12.36 -22.04 10.22
CA GLU A 222 -13.48 -21.31 10.79
C GLU A 222 -13.68 -19.92 10.15
N MET A 223 -12.58 -19.26 9.76
CA MET A 223 -12.61 -17.93 9.16
C MET A 223 -13.06 -17.95 7.71
N LYS A 224 -12.83 -19.04 6.99
CA LYS A 224 -13.14 -19.15 5.57
C LYS A 224 -14.59 -18.79 5.26
N ARG A 225 -15.54 -19.42 5.97
CA ARG A 225 -16.98 -19.18 5.78
C ARG A 225 -17.34 -17.72 6.05
N TRP A 226 -16.81 -17.15 7.13
CA TRP A 226 -17.07 -15.76 7.50
C TRP A 226 -16.56 -14.78 6.45
N PHE A 227 -15.37 -15.04 5.90
CA PHE A 227 -14.83 -14.22 4.82
C PHE A 227 -15.63 -14.36 3.52
N GLU A 228 -16.02 -15.57 3.14
CA GLU A 228 -16.82 -15.80 1.92
C GLU A 228 -18.20 -15.14 2.01
N GLU A 229 -18.90 -15.26 3.14
CA GLU A 229 -20.22 -14.66 3.37
C GLU A 229 -20.16 -13.13 3.43
N GLY A 230 -19.20 -12.54 4.14
CA GLY A 230 -19.05 -11.09 4.20
C GLY A 230 -18.61 -10.49 2.86
N ALA A 231 -17.69 -11.15 2.14
CA ALA A 231 -17.31 -10.74 0.80
C ALA A 231 -18.49 -10.74 -0.18
N LYS A 232 -19.37 -11.75 -0.08
CA LYS A 232 -20.59 -11.80 -0.90
C LYS A 232 -21.50 -10.60 -0.64
N ARG A 233 -21.76 -10.27 0.63
CA ARG A 233 -22.59 -9.10 1.01
C ARG A 233 -22.01 -7.80 0.46
N LEU A 234 -20.74 -7.52 0.73
CA LEU A 234 -20.05 -6.35 0.19
C LEU A 234 -20.07 -6.31 -1.34
N GLY A 235 -19.94 -7.48 -1.97
CA GLY A 235 -20.03 -7.58 -3.43
C GLY A 235 -21.40 -7.25 -4.00
N GLU A 236 -22.49 -7.60 -3.30
CA GLU A 236 -23.84 -7.19 -3.72
C GLU A 236 -24.02 -5.66 -3.61
N GLU A 237 -23.48 -5.04 -2.56
CA GLU A 237 -23.49 -3.58 -2.42
C GLU A 237 -22.69 -2.87 -3.52
N GLU A 238 -21.52 -3.40 -3.89
CA GLU A 238 -20.71 -2.87 -5.00
C GLU A 238 -21.51 -2.91 -6.33
N LYS A 239 -22.30 -3.97 -6.58
CA LYS A 239 -23.10 -4.11 -7.81
C LYS A 239 -24.26 -3.13 -7.86
N VAL A 240 -24.99 -2.97 -6.77
CA VAL A 240 -26.23 -2.18 -6.73
C VAL A 240 -25.94 -0.69 -6.58
N GLY A 241 -24.90 -0.33 -5.86
CA GLY A 241 -24.66 1.05 -5.43
C GLY A 241 -23.75 1.88 -6.33
N GLY A 242 -23.17 1.32 -7.40
CA GLY A 242 -22.20 2.05 -8.23
C GLY A 242 -20.96 2.55 -7.45
N VAL A 243 -20.54 1.81 -6.44
CA VAL A 243 -19.52 2.20 -5.42
C VAL A 243 -18.11 1.89 -5.87
N GLY A 244 -17.90 1.59 -7.13
CA GLY A 244 -16.57 1.32 -7.63
C GLY A 244 -15.67 2.54 -7.50
N SER A 245 -14.46 2.33 -6.94
CA SER A 245 -13.42 3.35 -6.82
C SER A 245 -12.09 2.85 -7.37
N VAL A 246 -11.16 3.77 -7.54
CA VAL A 246 -9.74 3.41 -7.63
C VAL A 246 -9.31 2.91 -6.26
N VAL A 247 -8.77 1.71 -6.21
CA VAL A 247 -8.16 1.10 -5.02
C VAL A 247 -6.66 1.11 -5.20
N HIS A 248 -5.95 1.83 -4.35
CA HIS A 248 -4.49 1.84 -4.34
C HIS A 248 -3.93 0.45 -3.97
N GLY A 249 -4.58 -0.21 -3.01
CA GLY A 249 -4.26 -1.57 -2.56
C GLY A 249 -3.22 -1.66 -1.44
N ASP A 250 -2.45 -0.58 -1.21
CA ASP A 250 -1.49 -0.43 -0.11
C ASP A 250 -1.43 1.03 0.40
N PHE A 251 -2.60 1.67 0.54
CA PHE A 251 -2.67 3.06 1.01
C PHE A 251 -2.38 3.12 2.51
N LYS A 252 -1.25 3.70 2.87
CA LYS A 252 -0.75 3.83 4.24
C LYS A 252 0.20 5.02 4.36
N ILE A 253 0.47 5.47 5.57
CA ILE A 253 1.26 6.69 5.83
C ILE A 253 2.66 6.66 5.21
N ASP A 254 3.33 5.53 5.24
CA ASP A 254 4.70 5.37 4.70
C ASP A 254 4.74 5.33 3.16
N ASN A 255 3.57 5.21 2.49
CA ASN A 255 3.42 5.39 1.05
C ASN A 255 2.97 6.82 0.66
N LEU A 256 3.01 7.77 1.58
CA LEU A 256 2.67 9.17 1.34
C LEU A 256 3.89 10.08 1.47
N ILE A 257 4.06 11.01 0.53
CA ILE A 257 5.00 12.11 0.67
C ILE A 257 4.24 13.33 1.18
N PHE A 258 4.68 13.85 2.31
CA PHE A 258 4.18 15.09 2.88
C PHE A 258 5.06 16.28 2.44
N HIS A 259 4.45 17.45 2.36
CA HIS A 259 5.17 18.68 2.05
C HIS A 259 6.35 18.90 3.03
N PRO A 260 7.47 19.52 2.61
CA PRO A 260 8.63 19.69 3.48
C PRO A 260 8.36 20.40 4.80
N THR A 261 7.42 21.35 4.83
CA THR A 261 7.14 22.21 5.99
C THR A 261 5.66 22.28 6.38
N GLU A 262 4.75 21.80 5.53
CA GLU A 262 3.30 21.85 5.80
C GLU A 262 2.75 20.45 6.08
N PRO A 263 1.67 20.31 6.87
CA PRO A 263 1.08 19.01 7.19
C PRO A 263 0.11 18.54 6.09
N ARG A 264 0.54 18.59 4.83
CA ARG A 264 -0.27 18.12 3.68
C ARG A 264 0.45 17.09 2.84
N VAL A 265 -0.30 16.13 2.33
CA VAL A 265 0.18 15.14 1.36
C VAL A 265 0.39 15.83 0.01
N ILE A 266 1.55 15.56 -0.62
CA ILE A 266 1.90 16.06 -1.95
C ILE A 266 2.08 14.94 -2.96
N SER A 267 2.19 13.68 -2.52
CA SER A 267 2.23 12.54 -3.44
C SER A 267 1.82 11.24 -2.75
N ILE A 268 1.17 10.36 -3.51
CA ILE A 268 0.94 8.96 -3.18
C ILE A 268 1.95 8.13 -3.97
N LEU A 269 2.62 7.19 -3.29
CA LEU A 269 3.65 6.30 -3.85
C LEU A 269 3.15 4.86 -3.94
N ASP A 270 3.85 4.05 -4.74
CA ASP A 270 3.74 2.59 -4.81
C ASP A 270 2.39 2.04 -5.31
N TRP A 271 2.11 2.31 -6.57
CA TRP A 271 0.87 1.97 -7.27
C TRP A 271 0.83 0.54 -7.82
N GLU A 272 1.78 -0.32 -7.46
CA GLU A 272 1.92 -1.68 -8.04
C GLU A 272 0.70 -2.59 -7.78
N LEU A 273 -0.04 -2.36 -6.68
CA LEU A 273 -1.24 -3.11 -6.31
C LEU A 273 -2.55 -2.45 -6.77
N CYS A 274 -2.45 -1.34 -7.49
CA CYS A 274 -3.62 -0.56 -7.89
C CYS A 274 -4.59 -1.38 -8.75
N THR A 275 -5.88 -1.21 -8.45
CA THR A 275 -7.00 -1.86 -9.16
C THR A 275 -8.28 -1.03 -9.02
N LEU A 276 -9.41 -1.56 -9.54
CA LEU A 276 -10.74 -1.01 -9.32
C LEU A 276 -11.51 -1.88 -8.32
N GLY A 277 -12.25 -1.25 -7.40
CA GLY A 277 -13.00 -1.99 -6.40
C GLY A 277 -13.63 -1.14 -5.31
N SER A 278 -13.76 -1.71 -4.11
CA SER A 278 -14.36 -1.07 -2.96
C SER A 278 -13.42 -0.07 -2.28
N PRO A 279 -13.87 1.15 -1.99
CA PRO A 279 -13.07 2.15 -1.26
C PRO A 279 -12.77 1.73 0.19
N LEU A 280 -13.53 0.79 0.75
CA LEU A 280 -13.27 0.24 2.08
C LEU A 280 -11.95 -0.55 2.15
N ALA A 281 -11.42 -0.99 1.00
CA ALA A 281 -10.15 -1.71 0.96
C ALA A 281 -8.97 -0.84 1.44
N ASP A 282 -8.87 0.38 0.92
CA ASP A 282 -7.81 1.31 1.32
C ASP A 282 -8.06 1.95 2.68
N LEU A 283 -9.32 2.18 3.05
CA LEU A 283 -9.66 2.55 4.42
C LEU A 283 -9.20 1.48 5.42
N GLY A 284 -9.44 0.20 5.11
CA GLY A 284 -8.95 -0.91 5.93
C GLY A 284 -7.43 -0.92 6.06
N ASN A 285 -6.68 -0.63 5.00
CA ASN A 285 -5.22 -0.52 5.04
C ASN A 285 -4.75 0.60 5.98
N VAL A 286 -5.34 1.80 5.86
CA VAL A 286 -5.03 2.96 6.73
C VAL A 286 -5.33 2.66 8.21
N LEU A 287 -6.42 1.95 8.46
CA LEU A 287 -6.87 1.60 9.81
C LEU A 287 -6.19 0.36 10.41
N LEU A 288 -5.27 -0.26 9.66
CA LEU A 288 -4.58 -1.46 10.12
C LEU A 288 -3.91 -1.30 11.49
N PRO A 289 -3.14 -0.24 11.79
CA PRO A 289 -2.50 -0.06 13.09
C PRO A 289 -3.52 0.02 14.25
N PHE A 290 -4.73 0.49 13.97
CA PHE A 290 -5.82 0.62 14.95
C PHE A 290 -6.65 -0.67 15.09
N SER A 291 -6.31 -1.72 14.34
CA SER A 291 -7.08 -2.97 14.30
C SER A 291 -6.57 -4.03 15.29
N PHE A 292 -5.37 -3.90 15.82
CA PHE A 292 -4.79 -4.81 16.81
C PHE A 292 -4.04 -4.06 17.93
N PRO A 293 -3.91 -4.67 19.13
CA PRO A 293 -3.25 -4.01 20.26
C PRO A 293 -1.73 -3.91 20.08
N PRO A 294 -1.03 -3.08 20.87
CA PRO A 294 0.42 -3.11 20.95
C PRO A 294 0.95 -4.51 21.19
N LEU A 295 2.03 -4.88 20.50
CA LEU A 295 2.66 -6.18 20.68
C LEU A 295 3.26 -6.29 22.08
N SER A 296 2.92 -7.36 22.80
CA SER A 296 3.54 -7.71 24.06
C SER A 296 5.00 -8.15 23.84
N SER A 297 5.80 -8.09 24.92
CA SER A 297 7.17 -8.61 24.90
C SER A 297 7.23 -10.10 24.54
N GLU A 298 6.18 -10.86 24.84
CA GLU A 298 6.04 -12.28 24.48
C GLU A 298 5.81 -12.45 22.97
N HIS A 299 4.91 -11.66 22.38
CA HIS A 299 4.70 -11.62 20.93
C HIS A 299 6.00 -11.27 20.20
N LEU A 300 6.71 -10.24 20.66
CA LEU A 300 7.98 -9.81 20.06
C LEU A 300 9.08 -10.88 20.17
N LYS A 301 9.15 -11.60 21.30
CA LYS A 301 10.09 -12.74 21.46
C LYS A 301 9.76 -13.88 20.49
N GLY A 302 8.49 -14.25 20.38
CA GLY A 302 8.03 -15.31 19.47
C GLY A 302 8.25 -14.96 18.00
N MET A 303 8.23 -13.66 17.65
CA MET A 303 8.45 -13.17 16.29
C MET A 303 9.92 -12.84 16.01
N SER A 304 10.76 -12.64 17.04
CA SER A 304 12.13 -12.17 16.87
C SER A 304 13.05 -13.14 16.15
N SER A 305 12.75 -14.44 16.21
CA SER A 305 13.44 -15.47 15.42
C SER A 305 13.02 -15.44 13.94
N ALA A 306 11.77 -15.05 13.68
CA ALA A 306 11.17 -14.98 12.35
C ALA A 306 11.47 -13.66 11.61
N LEU A 307 11.83 -12.63 12.36
CA LEU A 307 12.13 -11.28 11.89
C LEU A 307 13.61 -11.02 12.19
N GLY A 308 14.45 -10.98 11.17
CA GLY A 308 15.90 -10.76 11.30
C GLY A 308 16.25 -9.51 12.14
N GLU A 309 17.43 -9.48 12.76
CA GLU A 309 17.85 -8.40 13.68
C GLU A 309 17.81 -6.98 13.07
N GLY A 310 17.93 -6.86 11.74
CA GLY A 310 17.88 -5.57 11.02
C GLY A 310 16.47 -5.03 10.77
N GLN A 311 15.42 -5.84 10.88
CA GLN A 311 14.04 -5.43 10.60
C GLN A 311 13.28 -4.89 11.80
N ARG A 312 13.83 -4.97 13.02
CA ARG A 312 13.14 -4.54 14.25
C ARG A 312 12.80 -3.06 14.27
N ASP A 313 13.59 -2.23 13.63
CA ASP A 313 13.37 -0.77 13.59
C ASP A 313 12.46 -0.32 12.44
N ASP A 314 12.24 -1.18 11.43
CA ASP A 314 11.42 -0.88 10.24
C ASP A 314 10.00 -1.47 10.30
N MET A 315 9.58 -2.03 11.46
CA MET A 315 8.32 -2.78 11.59
C MET A 315 7.11 -1.90 11.90
N THR A 316 6.86 -0.88 11.08
CA THR A 316 5.63 -0.08 11.15
C THR A 316 4.35 -0.91 10.99
N LEU A 317 4.41 -2.02 10.23
CA LEU A 317 3.31 -2.99 10.09
C LEU A 317 2.93 -3.69 11.39
N LEU A 318 3.82 -3.73 12.39
CA LEU A 318 3.58 -4.36 13.69
C LEU A 318 3.29 -3.35 14.81
N LEU A 319 3.11 -2.09 14.44
CA LEU A 319 2.76 -1.05 15.40
C LEU A 319 1.25 -1.06 15.68
N GLY A 320 0.81 -1.99 16.53
CA GLY A 320 -0.58 -2.02 16.99
C GLY A 320 -0.89 -0.86 17.95
N MET A 321 -2.07 -0.27 17.79
CA MET A 321 -2.51 0.88 18.59
C MET A 321 -3.95 0.73 19.13
N LYS A 322 -4.61 -0.41 18.89
CA LYS A 322 -5.96 -0.68 19.41
C LYS A 322 -5.94 -0.61 20.93
N GLY A 323 -6.86 0.17 21.50
CA GLY A 323 -6.99 0.37 22.93
C GLY A 323 -6.11 1.49 23.52
N LEU A 324 -5.19 2.07 22.74
CA LEU A 324 -4.46 3.26 23.16
C LEU A 324 -5.27 4.52 22.89
N THR A 325 -5.14 5.51 23.77
CA THR A 325 -5.78 6.84 23.60
C THR A 325 -4.94 7.76 22.74
N SER A 326 -5.57 8.82 22.21
CA SER A 326 -4.84 9.91 21.52
C SER A 326 -3.85 10.66 22.44
N GLY A 327 -4.04 10.58 23.77
CA GLY A 327 -3.08 11.11 24.75
C GLY A 327 -1.77 10.30 24.78
N GLU A 328 -1.86 8.98 24.64
CA GLU A 328 -0.73 8.07 24.65
C GLU A 328 0.01 8.02 23.30
N THR A 329 -0.72 8.05 22.20
CA THR A 329 -0.15 7.95 20.85
C THR A 329 0.27 9.30 20.26
N GLY A 330 -0.42 10.39 20.63
CA GLY A 330 -0.26 11.73 20.08
C GLY A 330 -0.91 11.93 18.70
N ILE A 331 -1.64 10.93 18.20
CA ILE A 331 -2.34 10.96 16.91
C ILE A 331 -3.84 10.73 17.07
N PRO A 332 -4.68 10.98 16.03
CA PRO A 332 -6.11 10.63 16.04
C PRO A 332 -6.33 9.15 16.29
N GLN A 333 -7.52 8.80 16.73
CA GLN A 333 -7.96 7.41 16.87
C GLN A 333 -8.58 6.89 15.57
N GLY A 334 -8.74 5.58 15.46
CA GLY A 334 -9.37 4.95 14.31
C GLY A 334 -10.77 5.50 14.01
N ASP A 335 -11.54 5.79 15.08
CA ASP A 335 -12.88 6.37 14.98
C ASP A 335 -12.89 7.79 14.41
N ASP A 336 -11.88 8.60 14.74
CA ASP A 336 -11.72 9.94 14.15
C ASP A 336 -11.45 9.83 12.64
N LEU A 337 -10.61 8.86 12.25
CA LEU A 337 -10.28 8.63 10.85
C LEU A 337 -11.48 8.14 10.03
N GLU A 338 -12.29 7.23 10.61
CA GLU A 338 -13.53 6.76 9.97
C GLU A 338 -14.54 7.89 9.79
N ARG A 339 -14.74 8.75 10.79
CA ARG A 339 -15.63 9.92 10.68
C ARG A 339 -15.15 10.88 9.59
N TRP A 340 -13.88 11.23 9.57
CA TRP A 340 -13.31 12.08 8.53
C TRP A 340 -13.42 11.47 7.14
N TRP A 341 -13.31 10.14 7.05
CA TRP A 341 -13.49 9.45 5.79
C TRP A 341 -14.95 9.53 5.30
N VAL A 342 -15.95 9.32 6.17
CA VAL A 342 -17.37 9.46 5.83
C VAL A 342 -17.69 10.88 5.37
N GLU A 343 -17.20 11.91 6.09
CA GLU A 343 -17.34 13.31 5.70
C GLU A 343 -16.80 13.54 4.28
N GLY A 344 -15.53 13.18 4.05
CA GLY A 344 -14.88 13.39 2.76
C GLY A 344 -15.47 12.59 1.61
N MET A 345 -15.98 11.37 1.87
CA MET A 345 -16.68 10.56 0.86
C MET A 345 -18.01 11.20 0.45
N ASN A 346 -18.75 11.77 1.40
CA ASN A 346 -20.02 12.45 1.11
C ASN A 346 -19.78 13.76 0.35
N GLU A 347 -18.82 14.59 0.78
CA GLU A 347 -18.44 15.82 0.08
C GLU A 347 -17.95 15.55 -1.36
N GLY A 348 -17.07 14.55 -1.54
CA GLY A 348 -16.58 14.18 -2.85
C GLY A 348 -17.65 13.60 -3.74
N GLY A 349 -18.57 12.79 -3.18
CA GLY A 349 -19.73 12.25 -3.90
C GLY A 349 -20.65 13.37 -4.39
N GLU A 350 -20.98 14.35 -3.57
CA GLU A 350 -21.80 15.52 -3.94
C GLU A 350 -21.12 16.37 -5.04
N TYR A 351 -19.82 16.62 -4.93
CA TYR A 351 -19.04 17.34 -5.95
C TYR A 351 -19.17 16.70 -7.34
N HIS A 352 -19.17 15.37 -7.41
CA HIS A 352 -19.31 14.62 -8.66
C HIS A 352 -20.75 14.33 -9.08
N GLY A 353 -21.74 14.94 -8.39
CA GLY A 353 -23.16 14.75 -8.71
C GLY A 353 -23.72 13.39 -8.30
N GLY A 354 -23.02 12.67 -7.43
CA GLY A 354 -23.50 11.41 -6.87
C GLY A 354 -24.61 11.62 -5.84
N THR A 355 -25.55 10.68 -5.80
CA THR A 355 -26.68 10.71 -4.85
C THR A 355 -26.47 9.79 -3.66
N ARG A 356 -25.48 8.91 -3.71
CA ARG A 356 -25.18 8.00 -2.61
C ARG A 356 -24.59 8.78 -1.45
N ARG A 357 -25.14 8.57 -0.24
CA ARG A 357 -24.56 8.99 1.03
C ARG A 357 -24.03 7.78 1.77
N TRP A 358 -22.81 7.91 2.30
CA TRP A 358 -22.30 6.99 3.30
C TRP A 358 -23.04 7.26 4.62
N GLU A 359 -23.44 6.18 5.27
CA GLU A 359 -24.09 6.28 6.58
C GLU A 359 -23.10 6.88 7.59
N GLU A 360 -23.64 7.56 8.60
CA GLU A 360 -22.85 8.08 9.69
C GLU A 360 -22.12 6.96 10.42
N TRP A 361 -20.98 7.31 11.02
CA TRP A 361 -20.21 6.40 11.84
C TRP A 361 -21.07 5.67 12.91
N PRO A 362 -20.87 4.36 13.18
CA PRO A 362 -19.84 3.48 12.62
C PRO A 362 -20.18 2.99 11.20
N ILE A 363 -19.13 2.92 10.36
CA ILE A 363 -19.27 2.48 8.97
C ILE A 363 -19.68 0.99 8.96
N PRO A 364 -20.74 0.59 8.24
CA PRO A 364 -21.13 -0.79 8.09
C PRO A 364 -19.98 -1.68 7.57
N HIS A 365 -19.91 -2.93 8.02
CA HIS A 365 -18.94 -3.94 7.58
C HIS A 365 -17.47 -3.68 7.95
N MET A 366 -17.11 -2.57 8.62
CA MET A 366 -15.70 -2.28 8.93
C MET A 366 -15.05 -3.33 9.84
N ALA A 367 -15.79 -3.99 10.73
CA ALA A 367 -15.26 -5.11 11.50
C ALA A 367 -14.80 -6.26 10.58
N TRP A 368 -15.61 -6.60 9.57
CA TRP A 368 -15.24 -7.59 8.58
C TRP A 368 -14.02 -7.14 7.75
N VAL A 369 -14.00 -5.90 7.27
CA VAL A 369 -12.89 -5.34 6.49
C VAL A 369 -11.58 -5.38 7.30
N ARG A 370 -11.59 -4.92 8.55
CA ARG A 370 -10.40 -4.95 9.45
C ARG A 370 -9.91 -6.38 9.68
N SER A 371 -10.83 -7.33 9.91
CA SER A 371 -10.49 -8.74 10.06
C SER A 371 -9.89 -9.31 8.77
N TRP A 372 -10.46 -8.99 7.61
CA TRP A 372 -9.95 -9.43 6.31
C TRP A 372 -8.54 -8.87 6.02
N ILE A 373 -8.28 -7.59 6.30
CA ILE A 373 -6.97 -6.99 6.10
C ILE A 373 -5.90 -7.66 6.98
N LEU A 374 -6.20 -7.98 8.25
CA LEU A 374 -5.30 -8.74 9.12
C LEU A 374 -5.03 -10.14 8.58
N PHE A 375 -6.07 -10.84 8.11
CA PHE A 375 -5.91 -12.17 7.53
C PHE A 375 -5.13 -12.13 6.22
N ARG A 376 -5.29 -11.09 5.40
CA ARG A 376 -4.47 -10.83 4.21
C ARG A 376 -2.99 -10.66 4.58
N LEU A 377 -2.66 -9.97 5.68
CA LEU A 377 -1.29 -9.90 6.18
C LEU A 377 -0.76 -11.26 6.61
N ALA A 378 -1.59 -12.08 7.26
CA ALA A 378 -1.22 -13.46 7.58
C ALA A 378 -0.88 -14.25 6.32
N ILE A 379 -1.64 -14.11 5.23
CA ILE A 379 -1.37 -14.77 3.94
C ILE A 379 -0.04 -14.27 3.33
N ILE A 380 0.25 -12.98 3.42
CA ILE A 380 1.52 -12.41 2.94
C ILE A 380 2.69 -12.97 3.74
N ALA A 381 2.59 -13.01 5.08
CA ALA A 381 3.62 -13.58 5.95
C ALA A 381 3.81 -15.07 5.71
N GLN A 382 2.72 -15.84 5.53
CA GLN A 382 2.77 -17.25 5.14
C GLN A 382 3.50 -17.44 3.80
N GLY A 383 3.31 -16.53 2.84
CA GLY A 383 4.00 -16.54 1.56
C GLY A 383 5.51 -16.30 1.68
N ILE A 384 5.95 -15.49 2.64
CA ILE A 384 7.37 -15.31 2.96
C ILE A 384 7.95 -16.63 3.49
N ALA A 385 7.25 -17.27 4.45
CA ALA A 385 7.64 -18.57 4.99
C ALA A 385 7.70 -19.68 3.89
N ALA A 386 6.71 -19.71 3.00
CA ALA A 386 6.65 -20.68 1.91
C ALA A 386 7.83 -20.51 0.93
N ARG A 387 8.17 -19.28 0.54
CA ARG A 387 9.33 -19.00 -0.30
C ARG A 387 10.64 -19.38 0.38
N ALA A 388 10.78 -19.10 1.67
CA ALA A 388 11.95 -19.48 2.46
C ALA A 388 12.08 -21.01 2.52
N ALA A 389 11.00 -21.74 2.81
CA ALA A 389 10.96 -23.19 2.85
C ALA A 389 11.40 -23.83 1.50
N LEU A 390 11.01 -23.20 0.38
CA LEU A 390 11.38 -23.64 -0.97
C LEU A 390 12.79 -23.18 -1.40
N GLY A 391 13.54 -22.44 -0.56
CA GLY A 391 14.84 -21.87 -0.92
C GLY A 391 14.74 -20.79 -2.02
N GLN A 392 13.61 -20.08 -2.10
CA GLN A 392 13.31 -19.06 -3.10
C GLN A 392 13.15 -17.67 -2.46
N ALA A 393 13.65 -17.48 -1.24
CA ALA A 393 13.56 -16.21 -0.54
C ALA A 393 14.39 -15.15 -1.25
N SER A 394 13.80 -13.98 -1.46
CA SER A 394 14.46 -12.80 -2.05
C SER A 394 15.27 -11.99 -1.02
N SER A 395 15.07 -12.25 0.28
CA SER A 395 15.79 -11.63 1.40
C SER A 395 16.53 -12.69 2.21
N ALA A 396 17.76 -12.37 2.62
CA ALA A 396 18.55 -13.22 3.53
C ALA A 396 17.88 -13.39 4.91
N ASP A 397 16.95 -12.49 5.26
CA ASP A 397 16.22 -12.49 6.53
C ASP A 397 14.93 -13.32 6.50
N ALA A 398 14.51 -13.83 5.33
CA ALA A 398 13.32 -14.66 5.20
C ALA A 398 13.58 -16.06 5.78
N ARG A 399 12.81 -16.44 6.81
CA ARG A 399 12.95 -17.73 7.50
C ARG A 399 11.70 -18.59 7.34
N ALA A 400 11.93 -19.91 7.28
CA ALA A 400 10.85 -20.90 7.18
C ALA A 400 10.00 -20.96 8.47
N ASP A 401 10.56 -20.57 9.62
CA ASP A 401 9.90 -20.58 10.93
C ASP A 401 9.06 -19.32 11.22
N SER A 402 8.58 -18.63 10.18
CA SER A 402 7.73 -17.43 10.30
C SER A 402 6.28 -17.73 10.75
N ARG A 403 5.96 -18.98 11.15
CA ARG A 403 4.64 -19.38 11.65
C ARG A 403 4.10 -18.46 12.76
N PRO A 404 4.88 -18.07 13.79
CA PRO A 404 4.36 -17.19 14.85
C PRO A 404 3.82 -15.86 14.34
N VAL A 405 4.36 -15.34 13.22
CA VAL A 405 3.93 -14.08 12.61
C VAL A 405 2.57 -14.23 11.92
N PHE A 406 2.42 -15.22 11.05
CA PHE A 406 1.15 -15.37 10.34
C PHE A 406 0.03 -15.92 11.23
N ASP A 407 0.34 -16.74 12.23
CA ASP A 407 -0.64 -17.18 13.23
C ASP A 407 -1.10 -16.03 14.14
N PHE A 408 -0.21 -15.09 14.48
CA PHE A 408 -0.58 -13.88 15.21
C PHE A 408 -1.66 -13.09 14.47
N PHE A 409 -1.43 -12.77 13.19
CA PHE A 409 -2.43 -12.03 12.41
C PHE A 409 -3.71 -12.82 12.19
N GLY A 410 -3.64 -14.14 12.04
CA GLY A 410 -4.81 -15.02 12.02
C GLY A 410 -5.64 -14.93 13.29
N LYS A 411 -4.99 -14.95 14.46
CA LYS A 411 -5.64 -14.78 15.79
C LYS A 411 -6.29 -13.41 15.94
N MET A 412 -5.58 -12.34 15.55
CA MET A 412 -6.14 -10.97 15.61
C MET A 412 -7.38 -10.83 14.71
N ALA A 413 -7.35 -11.42 13.51
CA ALA A 413 -8.51 -11.45 12.64
C ALA A 413 -9.71 -12.19 13.26
N TRP A 414 -9.45 -13.30 13.91
CA TRP A 414 -10.45 -14.09 14.65
C TRP A 414 -11.05 -13.31 15.83
N GLU A 415 -10.26 -12.62 16.63
CA GLU A 415 -10.74 -11.81 17.76
C GLU A 415 -11.71 -10.72 17.29
N ILE A 416 -11.46 -10.09 16.16
CA ILE A 416 -12.39 -9.10 15.58
C ILE A 416 -13.69 -9.77 15.17
N LYS A 417 -13.64 -10.96 14.55
CA LYS A 417 -14.85 -11.72 14.20
C LYS A 417 -15.69 -12.04 15.45
N ILE A 418 -15.08 -12.58 16.49
CA ILE A 418 -15.80 -12.93 17.73
C ILE A 418 -16.42 -11.69 18.39
N ALA A 419 -15.69 -10.57 18.42
CA ALA A 419 -16.23 -9.31 18.95
C ALA A 419 -17.43 -8.82 18.11
N ALA A 420 -17.36 -8.90 16.77
CA ALA A 420 -18.43 -8.51 15.89
C ALA A 420 -19.69 -9.42 16.02
N GLU A 421 -19.51 -10.74 16.20
CA GLU A 421 -20.63 -11.67 16.39
C GLU A 421 -21.30 -11.50 17.78
N GLY A 422 -20.56 -11.02 18.78
CA GLY A 422 -21.08 -10.71 20.12
C GLY A 422 -21.75 -9.32 20.23
N ASP A 423 -21.57 -8.44 19.28
CA ASP A 423 -22.13 -7.07 19.29
C ASP A 423 -23.42 -7.00 18.43
N PRO A 424 -24.60 -6.75 19.04
CA PRO A 424 -25.86 -6.60 18.31
C PRO A 424 -25.84 -5.43 17.32
N LYS A 425 -24.92 -4.45 17.49
CA LYS A 425 -24.75 -3.29 16.61
C LYS A 425 -23.77 -3.53 15.47
N ALA A 426 -22.89 -4.50 15.58
CA ALA A 426 -21.98 -4.92 14.52
C ALA A 426 -22.77 -5.74 13.48
N LYS A 427 -23.75 -5.13 12.82
CA LYS A 427 -24.44 -5.78 11.70
C LYS A 427 -23.43 -6.08 10.61
N LEU A 428 -23.21 -7.36 10.39
CA LEU A 428 -22.52 -7.91 9.24
C LEU A 428 -23.31 -7.62 7.94
#